data_f9c9c775a729323ff54626f649f69256
#
_entry.id   f9c9c775a729323ff54626f649f69256
#
_cell.length_a   1.000
_cell.length_b   1.000
_cell.length_c   1.000
_cell.angle_alpha   90.00
_cell.angle_beta   90.00
_cell.angle_gamma   90.00
#
_symmetry.space_group_name_H-M   'P 1'
#
loop_
_entity.id
_entity.type
_entity.pdbx_description
1 polymer ?
#
loop_
_entity_poly.entity_id
_entity_poly.type
_entity_poly.pdbx_seq_one_letter_code
_entity_poly.pdbx_strand_id
1 'polypeptide(L)'
;MEQWKKNLAVLWIGQFLVMGGMTMIIPFMSLYLQSDRIGLTNQREIATWAGIIFAGNFVTAFLFQPLWGKLSDQYGRKMMLLRSGFGMAIVMVLMGFATSPWHLLFLRMLNGTISGFNPAAVSLISASTPKKRMGFAMGTLQSGGIAGTILGPFIGGLLADAIGFRPIFYFTGALLFAASLLAFFVVREQFDRAGAAARPNVSIIAGFRQLGRVPQLYSLFAVTFLLQFAMIGPMPLMPLYVQQLHGTTVNLAFWAGFVGSAAGLSNMIASPLLGRLSDRIGQERVLVVSLIGAALLFIPQAMATTVWQLLLFRLLQGVFLGGLIPSVNALVRRFTPDGMEGRAYSFNSSMLSLGNMIGPIVGGLVSGWIGIGGVFLVSSGLFVLNALWVRKTLVTRPITTKGAS
;
A
#
# COMPACT_ATOMS: atom_id res chain seq x y z
N MET A 1 -4.91 -11.36 -31.47
CA MET A 1 -5.03 -10.43 -30.30
C MET A 1 -3.81 -9.52 -30.33
N GLU A 2 -4.01 -8.19 -30.28
CA GLU A 2 -2.92 -7.22 -30.29
C GLU A 2 -1.98 -7.44 -29.09
N GLN A 3 -0.66 -7.26 -29.27
CA GLN A 3 0.33 -7.61 -28.25
C GLN A 3 0.10 -6.87 -26.90
N TRP A 4 -0.32 -5.60 -26.94
CA TRP A 4 -0.59 -4.85 -25.71
C TRP A 4 -1.76 -5.45 -24.89
N LYS A 5 -2.77 -6.07 -25.54
CA LYS A 5 -3.86 -6.77 -24.85
C LYS A 5 -3.37 -8.04 -24.16
N LYS A 6 -2.44 -8.77 -24.78
CA LYS A 6 -1.79 -9.95 -24.18
C LYS A 6 -0.94 -9.53 -22.98
N ASN A 7 -0.13 -8.48 -23.15
CA ASN A 7 0.65 -7.91 -22.06
C ASN A 7 -0.25 -7.48 -20.88
N LEU A 8 -1.36 -6.78 -21.18
CA LEU A 8 -2.30 -6.31 -20.15
C LEU A 8 -2.93 -7.47 -19.37
N ALA A 9 -3.42 -8.51 -20.06
CA ALA A 9 -4.04 -9.68 -19.42
C ALA A 9 -3.05 -10.40 -18.48
N VAL A 10 -1.84 -10.64 -18.97
CA VAL A 10 -0.78 -11.31 -18.18
C VAL A 10 -0.33 -10.46 -17.02
N LEU A 11 -0.15 -9.15 -17.22
CA LEU A 11 0.26 -8.25 -16.13
C LEU A 11 -0.85 -8.00 -15.13
N TRP A 12 -2.12 -8.08 -15.53
CA TRP A 12 -3.26 -8.07 -14.61
C TRP A 12 -3.22 -9.27 -13.66
N ILE A 13 -3.06 -10.48 -14.22
CA ILE A 13 -2.89 -11.71 -13.42
C ILE A 13 -1.65 -11.61 -12.54
N GLY A 14 -0.52 -11.17 -13.11
CA GLY A 14 0.73 -10.98 -12.36
C GLY A 14 0.57 -10.00 -11.20
N GLN A 15 -0.09 -8.86 -11.44
CA GLN A 15 -0.36 -7.85 -10.43
C GLN A 15 -1.26 -8.38 -9.30
N PHE A 16 -2.31 -9.13 -9.67
CA PHE A 16 -3.20 -9.81 -8.72
C PHE A 16 -2.43 -10.80 -7.85
N LEU A 17 -1.64 -11.68 -8.45
CA LEU A 17 -0.87 -12.71 -7.74
C LEU A 17 0.23 -12.11 -6.85
N VAL A 18 0.94 -11.09 -7.36
CA VAL A 18 2.01 -10.42 -6.59
C VAL A 18 1.43 -9.64 -5.41
N MET A 19 0.40 -8.82 -5.63
CA MET A 19 -0.22 -8.05 -4.56
C MET A 19 -0.95 -8.95 -3.57
N GLY A 20 -1.67 -9.96 -4.04
CA GLY A 20 -2.32 -10.96 -3.20
C GLY A 20 -1.32 -11.73 -2.35
N GLY A 21 -0.28 -12.29 -2.97
CA GLY A 21 0.76 -13.02 -2.27
C GLY A 21 1.49 -12.18 -1.21
N MET A 22 1.84 -10.92 -1.55
CA MET A 22 2.50 -10.02 -0.61
C MET A 22 1.63 -9.66 0.61
N THR A 23 0.32 -9.54 0.41
CA THR A 23 -0.63 -9.17 1.46
C THR A 23 -1.16 -10.37 2.25
N MET A 24 -1.08 -11.59 1.71
CA MET A 24 -1.40 -12.84 2.42
C MET A 24 -0.68 -12.98 3.76
N ILE A 25 0.55 -12.47 3.84
CA ILE A 25 1.43 -12.62 5.01
C ILE A 25 1.00 -11.69 6.15
N ILE A 26 0.29 -10.59 5.85
CA ILE A 26 -0.06 -9.56 6.83
C ILE A 26 -0.84 -10.11 8.02
N PRO A 27 -1.92 -10.91 7.83
CA PRO A 27 -2.78 -11.35 8.94
C PRO A 27 -2.15 -12.36 9.88
N PHE A 28 -1.00 -12.93 9.56
CA PHE A 28 -0.36 -13.92 10.43
C PHE A 28 1.07 -13.59 10.84
N MET A 29 1.68 -12.50 10.35
CA MET A 29 3.06 -12.19 10.68
C MET A 29 3.30 -12.09 12.20
N SER A 30 2.43 -11.38 12.93
CA SER A 30 2.53 -11.27 14.39
C SER A 30 2.19 -12.57 15.10
N LEU A 31 1.33 -13.42 14.53
CA LEU A 31 1.04 -14.76 15.06
C LEU A 31 2.22 -15.71 14.77
N TYR A 32 2.87 -15.59 13.61
CA TYR A 32 4.06 -16.38 13.28
C TYR A 32 5.22 -16.09 14.23
N LEU A 33 5.37 -14.86 14.72
CA LEU A 33 6.36 -14.51 15.75
C LEU A 33 6.14 -15.25 17.08
N GLN A 34 4.90 -15.68 17.37
CA GLN A 34 4.55 -16.47 18.55
C GLN A 34 4.74 -17.99 18.34
N SER A 35 4.94 -18.45 17.10
CA SER A 35 5.10 -19.87 16.80
C SER A 35 6.32 -20.47 17.49
N ASP A 36 6.29 -21.78 17.76
CA ASP A 36 7.34 -22.54 18.46
C ASP A 36 8.76 -22.34 17.87
N ARG A 37 8.85 -21.97 16.61
CA ARG A 37 10.13 -21.73 15.94
C ARG A 37 10.82 -20.43 16.30
N ILE A 38 10.03 -19.37 16.51
CA ILE A 38 10.54 -18.02 16.85
C ILE A 38 10.40 -17.82 18.36
N GLY A 39 9.29 -18.30 18.95
CA GLY A 39 9.12 -18.45 20.39
C GLY A 39 8.96 -17.14 21.17
N LEU A 40 8.52 -16.05 20.54
CA LEU A 40 8.23 -14.82 21.28
C LEU A 40 6.95 -14.97 22.10
N THR A 41 7.04 -14.70 23.40
CA THR A 41 5.91 -14.79 24.34
C THR A 41 5.44 -13.43 24.86
N ASN A 42 6.34 -12.45 24.89
CA ASN A 42 6.04 -11.11 25.39
C ASN A 42 5.25 -10.31 24.36
N GLN A 43 4.00 -9.96 24.67
CA GLN A 43 3.10 -9.23 23.75
C GLN A 43 3.67 -7.88 23.27
N ARG A 44 4.39 -7.15 24.14
CA ARG A 44 5.04 -5.89 23.76
C ARG A 44 6.15 -6.11 22.75
N GLU A 45 6.95 -7.14 22.97
CA GLU A 45 8.02 -7.51 22.04
C GLU A 45 7.49 -7.97 20.70
N ILE A 46 6.46 -8.80 20.67
CA ILE A 46 5.78 -9.27 19.46
C ILE A 46 5.24 -8.07 18.65
N ALA A 47 4.53 -7.14 19.31
CA ALA A 47 3.98 -5.96 18.65
C ALA A 47 5.08 -5.06 18.05
N THR A 48 6.16 -4.86 18.77
CA THR A 48 7.33 -4.07 18.31
C THR A 48 7.98 -4.73 17.10
N TRP A 49 8.28 -6.03 17.18
CA TRP A 49 8.88 -6.77 16.06
C TRP A 49 7.95 -6.83 14.83
N ALA A 50 6.65 -7.03 15.03
CA ALA A 50 5.68 -7.01 13.94
C ALA A 50 5.70 -5.67 13.20
N GLY A 51 5.76 -4.55 13.92
CA GLY A 51 5.88 -3.21 13.35
C GLY A 51 7.19 -3.00 12.58
N ILE A 52 8.33 -3.39 13.18
CA ILE A 52 9.67 -3.24 12.58
C ILE A 52 9.80 -4.11 11.32
N ILE A 53 9.39 -5.37 11.37
CA ILE A 53 9.44 -6.30 10.23
C ILE A 53 8.54 -5.82 9.10
N PHE A 54 7.34 -5.31 9.43
CA PHE A 54 6.43 -4.76 8.44
C PHE A 54 7.05 -3.52 7.75
N ALA A 55 7.61 -2.61 8.52
CA ALA A 55 8.23 -1.39 8.02
C ALA A 55 9.52 -1.64 7.23
N GLY A 56 10.30 -2.66 7.59
CA GLY A 56 11.59 -2.98 6.97
C GLY A 56 11.52 -3.11 5.45
N ASN A 57 10.44 -3.70 4.95
CA ASN A 57 10.21 -3.79 3.50
C ASN A 57 10.06 -2.41 2.83
N PHE A 58 9.36 -1.47 3.47
CA PHE A 58 9.13 -0.14 2.92
C PHE A 58 10.35 0.77 3.01
N VAL A 59 11.16 0.61 4.06
CA VAL A 59 12.43 1.34 4.21
C VAL A 59 13.34 1.10 3.02
N THR A 60 13.60 -0.17 2.72
CA THR A 60 14.49 -0.52 1.61
C THR A 60 13.85 -0.29 0.26
N ALA A 61 12.54 -0.54 0.09
CA ALA A 61 11.83 -0.20 -1.13
C ALA A 61 11.95 1.30 -1.44
N PHE A 62 11.75 2.17 -0.45
CA PHE A 62 11.90 3.62 -0.62
C PHE A 62 13.28 4.02 -1.11
N LEU A 63 14.34 3.42 -0.54
CA LEU A 63 15.72 3.72 -0.91
C LEU A 63 16.11 3.21 -2.31
N PHE A 64 15.65 2.02 -2.67
CA PHE A 64 16.08 1.33 -3.89
C PHE A 64 15.16 1.52 -5.09
N GLN A 65 13.88 1.86 -4.92
CA GLN A 65 12.96 2.07 -6.04
C GLN A 65 13.44 3.11 -7.06
N PRO A 66 14.02 4.28 -6.68
CA PRO A 66 14.53 5.24 -7.66
C PRO A 66 15.68 4.65 -8.50
N LEU A 67 16.55 3.82 -7.90
CA LEU A 67 17.63 3.13 -8.60
C LEU A 67 17.06 2.15 -9.65
N TRP A 68 16.07 1.36 -9.26
CA TRP A 68 15.41 0.41 -10.16
C TRP A 68 14.63 1.11 -11.28
N GLY A 69 14.03 2.26 -11.01
CA GLY A 69 13.42 3.11 -12.02
C GLY A 69 14.42 3.54 -13.08
N LYS A 70 15.59 4.05 -12.67
CA LYS A 70 16.68 4.42 -13.57
C LYS A 70 17.19 3.24 -14.40
N LEU A 71 17.41 2.09 -13.77
CA LEU A 71 17.84 0.87 -14.44
C LEU A 71 16.76 0.33 -15.40
N SER A 72 15.49 0.51 -15.09
CA SER A 72 14.37 0.18 -15.98
C SER A 72 14.41 0.98 -17.29
N ASP A 73 14.78 2.24 -17.21
CA ASP A 73 14.94 3.10 -18.40
C ASP A 73 16.16 2.71 -19.24
N GLN A 74 17.20 2.12 -18.64
CA GLN A 74 18.43 1.71 -19.32
C GLN A 74 18.40 0.28 -19.88
N TYR A 75 17.81 -0.66 -19.15
CA TYR A 75 17.85 -2.10 -19.47
C TYR A 75 16.51 -2.68 -19.94
N GLY A 76 15.44 -1.88 -19.88
CA GLY A 76 14.09 -2.28 -20.25
C GLY A 76 13.22 -2.67 -19.06
N ARG A 77 11.94 -2.47 -19.24
CA ARG A 77 10.92 -2.64 -18.18
C ARG A 77 10.62 -4.10 -17.90
N LYS A 78 10.62 -4.93 -18.96
CA LYS A 78 10.43 -6.39 -18.82
C LYS A 78 11.52 -7.02 -17.97
N MET A 79 12.78 -6.64 -18.17
CA MET A 79 13.90 -7.16 -17.37
C MET A 79 13.72 -6.81 -15.89
N MET A 80 13.36 -5.56 -15.58
CA MET A 80 13.13 -5.13 -14.20
C MET A 80 11.93 -5.81 -13.55
N LEU A 81 10.87 -6.05 -14.31
CA LEU A 81 9.69 -6.80 -13.85
C LEU A 81 10.06 -8.25 -13.49
N LEU A 82 10.78 -8.94 -14.35
CA LEU A 82 11.21 -10.33 -14.11
C LEU A 82 12.18 -10.44 -12.93
N ARG A 83 13.16 -9.54 -12.85
CA ARG A 83 14.09 -9.45 -11.73
C ARG A 83 13.33 -9.33 -10.40
N SER A 84 12.37 -8.39 -10.32
CA SER A 84 11.61 -8.18 -9.09
C SER A 84 10.73 -9.39 -8.76
N GLY A 85 10.05 -9.96 -9.74
CA GLY A 85 9.16 -11.09 -9.54
C GLY A 85 9.89 -12.35 -9.08
N PHE A 86 10.93 -12.77 -9.80
CA PHE A 86 11.73 -13.95 -9.40
C PHE A 86 12.50 -13.71 -8.10
N GLY A 87 13.07 -12.52 -7.91
CA GLY A 87 13.80 -12.18 -6.69
C GLY A 87 12.89 -12.21 -5.46
N MET A 88 11.70 -11.60 -5.53
CA MET A 88 10.72 -11.67 -4.45
C MET A 88 10.23 -13.11 -4.20
N ALA A 89 10.05 -13.94 -5.24
CA ALA A 89 9.69 -15.34 -5.08
C ALA A 89 10.71 -16.11 -4.25
N ILE A 90 12.00 -15.95 -4.56
CA ILE A 90 13.10 -16.58 -3.80
C ILE A 90 13.08 -16.11 -2.36
N VAL A 91 13.00 -14.81 -2.11
CA VAL A 91 12.99 -14.25 -0.75
C VAL A 91 11.79 -14.76 0.05
N MET A 92 10.61 -14.92 -0.56
CA MET A 92 9.44 -15.49 0.09
C MET A 92 9.69 -16.92 0.55
N VAL A 93 10.28 -17.76 -0.31
CA VAL A 93 10.66 -19.12 0.06
C VAL A 93 11.65 -19.11 1.23
N LEU A 94 12.66 -18.24 1.20
CA LEU A 94 13.64 -18.11 2.29
C LEU A 94 13.00 -17.68 3.61
N MET A 95 11.96 -16.82 3.58
CA MET A 95 11.22 -16.43 4.79
C MET A 95 10.54 -17.63 5.48
N GLY A 96 10.15 -18.65 4.73
CA GLY A 96 9.63 -19.91 5.30
C GLY A 96 10.65 -20.69 6.13
N PHE A 97 11.95 -20.41 5.98
CA PHE A 97 13.04 -21.02 6.77
C PHE A 97 13.47 -20.15 7.96
N ALA A 98 12.91 -18.96 8.13
CA ALA A 98 13.27 -18.07 9.22
C ALA A 98 13.04 -18.72 10.61
N THR A 99 14.01 -18.51 11.51
CA THR A 99 14.00 -19.04 12.88
C THR A 99 14.17 -17.95 13.94
N SER A 100 14.22 -16.69 13.54
CA SER A 100 14.32 -15.54 14.45
C SER A 100 13.66 -14.31 13.85
N PRO A 101 13.26 -13.31 14.67
CA PRO A 101 12.74 -12.03 14.18
C PRO A 101 13.76 -11.29 13.29
N TRP A 102 15.05 -11.41 13.59
CA TRP A 102 16.14 -10.81 12.80
C TRP A 102 16.22 -11.40 11.38
N HIS A 103 16.04 -12.72 11.23
CA HIS A 103 15.97 -13.36 9.91
C HIS A 103 14.80 -12.80 9.09
N LEU A 104 13.62 -12.66 9.71
CA LEU A 104 12.45 -12.08 9.06
C LEU A 104 12.68 -10.62 8.67
N LEU A 105 13.27 -9.83 9.56
CA LEU A 105 13.60 -8.42 9.26
C LEU A 105 14.57 -8.31 8.08
N PHE A 106 15.66 -9.06 8.11
CA PHE A 106 16.64 -9.04 7.02
C PHE A 106 16.01 -9.44 5.68
N LEU A 107 15.24 -10.53 5.66
CA LEU A 107 14.56 -11.01 4.45
C LEU A 107 13.47 -10.03 3.98
N ARG A 108 12.76 -9.36 4.87
CA ARG A 108 11.84 -8.29 4.53
C ARG A 108 12.54 -7.08 3.92
N MET A 109 13.65 -6.68 4.46
CA MET A 109 14.49 -5.62 3.88
C MET A 109 15.03 -6.03 2.52
N LEU A 110 15.49 -7.28 2.36
CA LEU A 110 15.92 -7.81 1.06
C LEU A 110 14.77 -7.84 0.05
N ASN A 111 13.57 -8.22 0.48
CA ASN A 111 12.36 -8.18 -0.35
C ASN A 111 12.08 -6.75 -0.84
N GLY A 112 12.10 -5.77 0.05
CA GLY A 112 11.92 -4.35 -0.30
C GLY A 112 12.99 -3.85 -1.28
N THR A 113 14.25 -4.23 -1.07
CA THR A 113 15.38 -3.90 -1.97
C THR A 113 15.12 -4.42 -3.39
N ILE A 114 14.63 -5.65 -3.51
CA ILE A 114 14.37 -6.31 -4.81
C ILE A 114 13.02 -5.88 -5.40
N SER A 115 12.09 -5.35 -4.61
CA SER A 115 10.73 -5.02 -5.05
C SER A 115 10.71 -4.06 -6.24
N GLY A 116 9.59 -3.99 -6.93
CA GLY A 116 9.43 -3.10 -8.10
C GLY A 116 8.55 -3.68 -9.21
N PHE A 117 7.85 -4.79 -8.96
CA PHE A 117 6.97 -5.41 -9.95
C PHE A 117 5.86 -4.45 -10.40
N ASN A 118 5.17 -3.79 -9.47
CA ASN A 118 4.09 -2.87 -9.78
C ASN A 118 4.56 -1.67 -10.64
N PRO A 119 5.56 -0.87 -10.25
CA PRO A 119 6.02 0.24 -11.09
C PRO A 119 6.56 -0.24 -12.45
N ALA A 120 7.21 -1.41 -12.53
CA ALA A 120 7.65 -1.98 -13.80
C ALA A 120 6.47 -2.37 -14.70
N ALA A 121 5.41 -3.00 -14.15
CA ALA A 121 4.20 -3.35 -14.87
C ALA A 121 3.47 -2.10 -15.39
N VAL A 122 3.30 -1.08 -14.55
CA VAL A 122 2.70 0.22 -14.93
C VAL A 122 3.51 0.87 -16.05
N SER A 123 4.82 0.92 -15.94
CA SER A 123 5.71 1.50 -16.94
C SER A 123 5.66 0.74 -18.27
N LEU A 124 5.58 -0.61 -18.23
CA LEU A 124 5.50 -1.44 -19.43
C LEU A 124 4.17 -1.26 -20.16
N ILE A 125 3.04 -1.24 -19.43
CA ILE A 125 1.72 -0.98 -20.02
C ILE A 125 1.66 0.43 -20.59
N SER A 126 2.20 1.43 -19.89
CA SER A 126 2.28 2.81 -20.36
C SER A 126 3.01 2.93 -21.70
N ALA A 127 4.07 2.16 -21.90
CA ALA A 127 4.87 2.20 -23.12
C ALA A 127 4.29 1.39 -24.27
N SER A 128 3.55 0.30 -23.98
CA SER A 128 3.06 -0.63 -25.00
C SER A 128 1.62 -0.36 -25.45
N THR A 129 0.88 0.49 -24.74
CA THR A 129 -0.55 0.72 -24.99
C THR A 129 -0.77 1.97 -25.87
N PRO A 130 -1.63 1.90 -26.90
CA PRO A 130 -2.00 3.09 -27.68
C PRO A 130 -2.61 4.19 -26.82
N LYS A 131 -2.26 5.47 -27.09
CA LYS A 131 -2.71 6.64 -26.30
C LYS A 131 -4.24 6.67 -26.07
N LYS A 132 -5.04 6.30 -27.08
CA LYS A 132 -6.52 6.25 -27.00
C LYS A 132 -7.06 5.21 -26.02
N ARG A 133 -6.28 4.22 -25.62
CA ARG A 133 -6.69 3.12 -24.71
C ARG A 133 -5.93 3.13 -23.38
N MET A 134 -5.12 4.14 -23.13
CA MET A 134 -4.25 4.24 -21.96
C MET A 134 -5.04 4.19 -20.64
N GLY A 135 -6.12 4.99 -20.53
CA GLY A 135 -6.95 5.01 -19.31
C GLY A 135 -7.57 3.65 -19.01
N PHE A 136 -8.11 2.96 -20.03
CA PHE A 136 -8.64 1.61 -19.87
C PHE A 136 -7.58 0.63 -19.41
N ALA A 137 -6.40 0.63 -20.04
CA ALA A 137 -5.34 -0.32 -19.73
C ALA A 137 -4.79 -0.10 -18.30
N MET A 138 -4.59 1.16 -17.90
CA MET A 138 -4.14 1.50 -16.55
C MET A 138 -5.18 1.15 -15.48
N GLY A 139 -6.45 1.48 -15.71
CA GLY A 139 -7.54 1.12 -14.80
C GLY A 139 -7.67 -0.40 -14.63
N THR A 140 -7.59 -1.15 -15.74
CA THR A 140 -7.61 -2.61 -15.71
C THR A 140 -6.41 -3.17 -14.92
N LEU A 141 -5.19 -2.71 -15.20
CA LEU A 141 -4.00 -3.17 -14.48
C LEU A 141 -4.13 -2.92 -12.97
N GLN A 142 -4.55 -1.71 -12.58
CA GLN A 142 -4.72 -1.34 -11.17
C GLN A 142 -5.81 -2.17 -10.48
N SER A 143 -6.89 -2.53 -11.17
CA SER A 143 -7.94 -3.37 -10.59
C SER A 143 -7.42 -4.74 -10.14
N GLY A 144 -6.47 -5.33 -10.88
CA GLY A 144 -5.81 -6.57 -10.49
C GLY A 144 -5.03 -6.42 -9.17
N GLY A 145 -4.25 -5.35 -9.03
CA GLY A 145 -3.52 -5.06 -7.79
C GLY A 145 -4.44 -4.83 -6.59
N ILE A 146 -5.50 -4.05 -6.77
CA ILE A 146 -6.49 -3.78 -5.72
C ILE A 146 -7.19 -5.07 -5.29
N ALA A 147 -7.65 -5.89 -6.25
CA ALA A 147 -8.27 -7.17 -5.96
C ALA A 147 -7.34 -8.11 -5.17
N GLY A 148 -6.06 -8.19 -5.57
CA GLY A 148 -5.03 -8.95 -4.86
C GLY A 148 -4.83 -8.44 -3.42
N THR A 149 -4.72 -7.13 -3.25
CA THR A 149 -4.53 -6.51 -1.93
C THR A 149 -5.71 -6.78 -0.97
N ILE A 150 -6.93 -6.80 -1.49
CA ILE A 150 -8.14 -7.05 -0.69
C ILE A 150 -8.30 -8.54 -0.36
N LEU A 151 -8.13 -9.41 -1.36
CA LEU A 151 -8.34 -10.85 -1.19
C LEU A 151 -7.17 -11.55 -0.51
N GLY A 152 -5.95 -10.99 -0.63
CA GLY A 152 -4.74 -11.58 -0.06
C GLY A 152 -4.85 -11.91 1.43
N PRO A 153 -5.18 -10.96 2.31
CA PRO A 153 -5.30 -11.21 3.75
C PRO A 153 -6.35 -12.29 4.08
N PHE A 154 -7.48 -12.29 3.37
CA PHE A 154 -8.53 -13.29 3.54
C PHE A 154 -8.06 -14.70 3.16
N ILE A 155 -7.47 -14.84 1.96
CA ILE A 155 -6.93 -16.13 1.49
C ILE A 155 -5.77 -16.57 2.38
N GLY A 156 -4.90 -15.63 2.79
CA GLY A 156 -3.78 -15.89 3.66
C GLY A 156 -4.22 -16.41 5.04
N GLY A 157 -5.27 -15.84 5.62
CA GLY A 157 -5.86 -16.31 6.86
C GLY A 157 -6.43 -17.73 6.75
N LEU A 158 -7.21 -18.00 5.69
CA LEU A 158 -7.74 -19.35 5.42
C LEU A 158 -6.63 -20.39 5.29
N LEU A 159 -5.60 -20.09 4.52
CA LEU A 159 -4.48 -21.01 4.33
C LEU A 159 -3.67 -21.19 5.61
N ALA A 160 -3.50 -20.13 6.42
CA ALA A 160 -2.76 -20.23 7.68
C ALA A 160 -3.40 -21.20 8.65
N ASP A 161 -4.73 -21.18 8.77
CA ASP A 161 -5.46 -22.12 9.63
C ASP A 161 -5.51 -23.55 9.05
N ALA A 162 -5.52 -23.69 7.71
CA ALA A 162 -5.59 -24.99 7.05
C ALA A 162 -4.26 -25.73 6.98
N ILE A 163 -3.16 -25.04 6.65
CA ILE A 163 -1.85 -25.65 6.35
C ILE A 163 -0.71 -25.09 7.22
N GLY A 164 -1.02 -24.16 8.15
CA GLY A 164 -0.05 -23.51 9.01
C GLY A 164 0.67 -22.33 8.34
N PHE A 165 1.44 -21.56 9.13
CA PHE A 165 2.05 -20.32 8.69
C PHE A 165 3.18 -20.50 7.67
N ARG A 166 4.02 -21.51 7.83
CA ARG A 166 5.20 -21.71 6.96
C ARG A 166 4.88 -22.04 5.51
N PRO A 167 3.96 -22.97 5.22
CA PRO A 167 3.61 -23.29 3.84
C PRO A 167 3.10 -22.09 3.04
N ILE A 168 2.56 -21.06 3.69
CA ILE A 168 2.09 -19.86 3.01
C ILE A 168 3.25 -19.08 2.37
N PHE A 169 4.40 -19.03 3.02
CA PHE A 169 5.58 -18.40 2.41
C PHE A 169 6.00 -19.13 1.13
N TYR A 170 5.98 -20.48 1.14
CA TYR A 170 6.27 -21.29 -0.04
C TYR A 170 5.21 -21.12 -1.12
N PHE A 171 3.95 -21.13 -0.72
CA PHE A 171 2.81 -20.90 -1.63
C PHE A 171 2.90 -19.49 -2.27
N THR A 172 3.14 -18.46 -1.47
CA THR A 172 3.36 -17.09 -1.97
C THR A 172 4.55 -17.06 -2.93
N GLY A 173 5.67 -17.66 -2.58
CA GLY A 173 6.83 -17.78 -3.46
C GLY A 173 6.50 -18.45 -4.80
N ALA A 174 5.72 -19.55 -4.77
CA ALA A 174 5.25 -20.23 -5.96
C ALA A 174 4.33 -19.35 -6.83
N LEU A 175 3.41 -18.59 -6.22
CA LEU A 175 2.55 -17.64 -6.95
C LEU A 175 3.36 -16.53 -7.64
N LEU A 176 4.33 -15.94 -6.94
CA LEU A 176 5.20 -14.92 -7.53
C LEU A 176 6.08 -15.50 -8.65
N PHE A 177 6.59 -16.71 -8.46
CA PHE A 177 7.35 -17.42 -9.48
C PHE A 177 6.50 -17.69 -10.72
N ALA A 178 5.28 -18.23 -10.55
CA ALA A 178 4.35 -18.49 -11.63
C ALA A 178 3.96 -17.22 -12.40
N ALA A 179 3.68 -16.12 -11.68
CA ALA A 179 3.41 -14.81 -12.27
C ALA A 179 4.59 -14.30 -13.11
N SER A 180 5.82 -14.47 -12.60
CA SER A 180 7.04 -14.08 -13.30
C SER A 180 7.32 -14.94 -14.51
N LEU A 181 7.09 -16.25 -14.41
CA LEU A 181 7.24 -17.20 -15.50
C LEU A 181 6.23 -16.91 -16.64
N LEU A 182 4.99 -16.63 -16.29
CA LEU A 182 3.95 -16.23 -17.24
C LEU A 182 4.35 -14.93 -17.96
N ALA A 183 4.86 -13.95 -17.21
CA ALA A 183 5.36 -12.70 -17.78
C ALA A 183 6.59 -12.92 -18.67
N PHE A 184 7.49 -13.83 -18.31
CA PHE A 184 8.68 -14.17 -19.12
C PHE A 184 8.31 -14.64 -20.50
N PHE A 185 7.36 -15.57 -20.63
CA PHE A 185 6.99 -16.16 -21.92
C PHE A 185 6.07 -15.28 -22.76
N VAL A 186 5.12 -14.58 -22.16
CA VAL A 186 4.04 -13.90 -22.89
C VAL A 186 4.29 -12.41 -23.08
N VAL A 187 4.86 -11.74 -22.09
CA VAL A 187 5.10 -10.29 -22.17
C VAL A 187 6.19 -10.01 -23.18
N ARG A 188 5.90 -9.13 -24.12
CA ARG A 188 6.88 -8.63 -25.12
C ARG A 188 7.01 -7.12 -24.97
N GLU A 189 8.24 -6.64 -24.94
CA GLU A 189 8.61 -5.24 -24.92
C GLU A 189 9.44 -4.91 -26.16
N GLN A 190 9.08 -3.82 -26.84
CA GLN A 190 9.93 -3.21 -27.86
C GLN A 190 10.74 -2.11 -27.18
N PHE A 191 11.98 -2.41 -26.83
CA PHE A 191 12.85 -1.48 -26.11
C PHE A 191 13.91 -0.88 -27.02
N ASP A 192 13.83 0.44 -27.20
CA ASP A 192 14.85 1.22 -27.94
C ASP A 192 15.96 1.65 -26.97
N ARG A 193 17.09 0.95 -27.00
CA ARG A 193 18.26 1.23 -26.18
C ARG A 193 18.95 2.56 -26.56
N ALA A 194 18.94 2.93 -27.85
CA ALA A 194 19.61 4.12 -28.33
C ALA A 194 18.87 5.39 -27.89
N GLY A 195 17.54 5.39 -28.02
CA GLY A 195 16.70 6.49 -27.55
C GLY A 195 16.64 6.62 -26.03
N ALA A 196 16.86 5.54 -25.29
CA ALA A 196 16.90 5.56 -23.83
C ALA A 196 18.14 6.28 -23.28
N ALA A 197 19.30 6.11 -23.94
CA ALA A 197 20.57 6.74 -23.54
C ALA A 197 20.58 8.27 -23.75
N ALA A 198 19.72 8.79 -24.64
CA ALA A 198 19.66 10.20 -25.01
C ALA A 198 18.75 11.06 -24.10
N ARG A 199 18.05 10.47 -23.11
CA ARG A 199 17.13 11.21 -22.25
C ARG A 199 17.86 12.04 -21.20
N PRO A 200 17.54 13.35 -21.04
CA PRO A 200 18.22 14.20 -20.07
C PRO A 200 17.92 13.77 -18.64
N ASN A 201 18.98 13.64 -17.83
CA ASN A 201 18.89 13.39 -16.38
C ASN A 201 18.35 14.64 -15.68
N VAL A 202 17.05 14.73 -15.45
CA VAL A 202 16.46 15.86 -14.72
C VAL A 202 16.64 15.66 -13.22
N SER A 203 17.26 16.62 -12.53
CA SER A 203 17.49 16.58 -11.08
C SER A 203 16.17 16.51 -10.31
N ILE A 204 16.04 15.50 -9.44
CA ILE A 204 14.90 15.30 -8.54
C ILE A 204 14.78 16.49 -7.58
N ILE A 205 15.92 17.00 -7.08
CA ILE A 205 15.99 18.11 -6.12
C ILE A 205 15.45 19.42 -6.70
N ALA A 206 15.77 19.72 -7.97
CA ALA A 206 15.25 20.91 -8.65
C ALA A 206 13.72 20.86 -8.80
N GLY A 207 13.17 19.69 -9.12
CA GLY A 207 11.71 19.48 -9.19
C GLY A 207 11.03 19.69 -7.84
N PHE A 208 11.63 19.16 -6.76
CA PHE A 208 11.12 19.36 -5.39
C PHE A 208 11.10 20.84 -5.00
N ARG A 209 12.18 21.56 -5.24
CA ARG A 209 12.28 23.00 -4.94
C ARG A 209 11.24 23.83 -5.70
N GLN A 210 10.91 23.45 -6.94
CA GLN A 210 9.92 24.14 -7.76
C GLN A 210 8.49 23.87 -7.26
N LEU A 211 8.12 22.61 -6.98
CA LEU A 211 6.82 22.26 -6.41
C LEU A 211 6.64 22.84 -5.01
N GLY A 212 7.72 23.00 -4.27
CA GLY A 212 7.74 23.59 -2.96
C GLY A 212 7.35 25.06 -2.89
N ARG A 213 7.27 25.74 -4.02
CA ARG A 213 6.75 27.12 -4.09
C ARG A 213 5.22 27.20 -4.07
N VAL A 214 4.53 26.06 -4.16
CA VAL A 214 3.06 25.96 -4.09
C VAL A 214 2.63 25.48 -2.70
N PRO A 215 2.19 26.38 -1.80
CA PRO A 215 1.88 26.03 -0.39
C PRO A 215 0.83 24.94 -0.26
N GLN A 216 -0.14 24.87 -1.20
CA GLN A 216 -1.20 23.88 -1.21
C GLN A 216 -0.66 22.46 -1.46
N LEU A 217 0.38 22.32 -2.30
CA LEU A 217 1.02 21.02 -2.54
C LEU A 217 1.76 20.51 -1.31
N TYR A 218 2.46 21.39 -0.59
CA TYR A 218 3.09 21.03 0.69
C TYR A 218 2.06 20.51 1.69
N SER A 219 0.94 21.23 1.80
CA SER A 219 -0.16 20.81 2.67
C SER A 219 -0.70 19.44 2.28
N LEU A 220 -0.91 19.18 0.98
CA LEU A 220 -1.39 17.89 0.49
C LEU A 220 -0.38 16.76 0.73
N PHE A 221 0.91 17.02 0.59
CA PHE A 221 1.96 16.04 0.90
C PHE A 221 1.96 15.67 2.40
N ALA A 222 1.81 16.66 3.29
CA ALA A 222 1.67 16.41 4.72
C ALA A 222 0.39 15.64 5.05
N VAL A 223 -0.74 15.99 4.39
CA VAL A 223 -2.01 15.27 4.50
C VAL A 223 -1.85 13.80 4.10
N THR A 224 -1.18 13.54 2.98
CA THR A 224 -0.94 12.17 2.48
C THR A 224 -0.08 11.37 3.44
N PHE A 225 0.99 11.97 3.96
CA PHE A 225 1.85 11.34 4.95
C PHE A 225 1.07 10.97 6.22
N LEU A 226 0.37 11.95 6.83
CA LEU A 226 -0.40 11.73 8.07
C LEU A 226 -1.51 10.70 7.89
N LEU A 227 -2.20 10.74 6.73
CA LEU A 227 -3.23 9.77 6.38
C LEU A 227 -2.67 8.34 6.37
N GLN A 228 -1.57 8.17 5.67
CA GLN A 228 -0.98 6.83 5.50
C GLN A 228 -0.33 6.34 6.80
N PHE A 229 0.35 7.23 7.51
CA PHE A 229 0.92 6.96 8.83
C PHE A 229 -0.14 6.44 9.81
N ALA A 230 -1.27 7.16 9.94
CA ALA A 230 -2.34 6.81 10.86
C ALA A 230 -3.13 5.56 10.43
N MET A 231 -3.28 5.34 9.11
CA MET A 231 -4.01 4.19 8.57
C MET A 231 -3.23 2.90 8.71
N ILE A 232 -1.92 2.93 8.48
CA ILE A 232 -1.08 1.73 8.44
C ILE A 232 -0.50 1.38 9.82
N GLY A 233 -0.40 2.34 10.75
CA GLY A 233 0.10 2.10 12.10
C GLY A 233 -0.52 0.90 12.81
N PRO A 234 -1.85 0.74 12.86
CA PRO A 234 -2.51 -0.40 13.48
C PRO A 234 -2.41 -1.73 12.71
N MET A 235 -2.01 -1.72 11.43
CA MET A 235 -2.09 -2.91 10.55
C MET A 235 -1.34 -4.14 11.08
N PRO A 236 -0.06 -4.05 11.50
CA PRO A 236 0.66 -5.23 11.99
C PRO A 236 0.15 -5.73 13.35
N LEU A 237 -0.65 -4.91 14.04
CA LEU A 237 -1.24 -5.24 15.35
C LEU A 237 -2.64 -5.87 15.23
N MET A 238 -3.26 -5.78 14.05
CA MET A 238 -4.61 -6.28 13.81
C MET A 238 -4.78 -7.75 14.17
N PRO A 239 -3.87 -8.67 13.80
CA PRO A 239 -4.00 -10.07 14.18
C PRO A 239 -3.91 -10.30 15.69
N LEU A 240 -3.07 -9.52 16.40
CA LEU A 240 -2.97 -9.59 17.86
C LEU A 240 -4.26 -9.08 18.52
N TYR A 241 -4.87 -8.04 17.94
CA TYR A 241 -6.13 -7.51 18.44
C TYR A 241 -7.28 -8.49 18.22
N VAL A 242 -7.34 -9.13 17.05
CA VAL A 242 -8.30 -10.22 16.80
C VAL A 242 -8.07 -11.37 17.78
N GLN A 243 -6.83 -11.74 18.07
CA GLN A 243 -6.48 -12.76 19.05
C GLN A 243 -7.02 -12.43 20.45
N GLN A 244 -6.89 -11.17 20.89
CA GLN A 244 -7.43 -10.71 22.17
C GLN A 244 -8.96 -10.79 22.23
N LEU A 245 -9.65 -10.46 21.12
CA LEU A 245 -11.11 -10.42 21.04
C LEU A 245 -11.74 -11.79 20.80
N HIS A 246 -11.03 -12.69 20.10
CA HIS A 246 -11.55 -14.01 19.72
C HIS A 246 -11.51 -15.01 20.87
N GLY A 247 -10.51 -14.88 21.74
CA GLY A 247 -10.39 -15.69 22.95
C GLY A 247 -10.03 -17.17 22.72
N THR A 248 -10.00 -17.65 21.47
CA THR A 248 -9.63 -19.01 21.08
C THR A 248 -8.59 -18.99 19.97
N THR A 249 -7.84 -20.08 19.83
CA THR A 249 -6.86 -20.24 18.74
C THR A 249 -7.45 -20.85 17.47
N VAL A 250 -8.69 -21.35 17.55
CA VAL A 250 -9.36 -21.99 16.42
C VAL A 250 -9.75 -20.94 15.36
N ASN A 251 -9.34 -21.16 14.13
CA ASN A 251 -9.61 -20.25 12.99
C ASN A 251 -9.15 -18.79 13.23
N LEU A 252 -8.13 -18.60 14.07
CA LEU A 252 -7.67 -17.26 14.44
C LEU A 252 -7.10 -16.49 13.24
N ALA A 253 -6.32 -17.15 12.39
CA ALA A 253 -5.73 -16.52 11.21
C ALA A 253 -6.81 -16.17 10.16
N PHE A 254 -7.84 -17.00 10.02
CA PHE A 254 -9.01 -16.69 9.20
C PHE A 254 -9.69 -15.39 9.67
N TRP A 255 -9.99 -15.27 10.96
CA TRP A 255 -10.62 -14.07 11.51
C TRP A 255 -9.73 -12.82 11.34
N ALA A 256 -8.43 -12.97 11.57
CA ALA A 256 -7.48 -11.87 11.35
C ALA A 256 -7.44 -11.43 9.88
N GLY A 257 -7.45 -12.38 8.94
CA GLY A 257 -7.51 -12.11 7.50
C GLY A 257 -8.83 -11.47 7.06
N PHE A 258 -9.97 -11.98 7.59
CA PHE A 258 -11.30 -11.48 7.26
C PHE A 258 -11.50 -10.04 7.76
N VAL A 259 -11.15 -9.75 9.01
CA VAL A 259 -11.16 -8.39 9.57
C VAL A 259 -10.18 -7.48 8.82
N GLY A 260 -9.00 -7.99 8.46
CA GLY A 260 -8.00 -7.26 7.68
C GLY A 260 -8.52 -6.82 6.31
N SER A 261 -9.27 -7.68 5.63
CA SER A 261 -9.84 -7.43 4.29
C SER A 261 -11.11 -6.57 4.31
N ALA A 262 -11.82 -6.53 5.44
CA ALA A 262 -13.16 -5.92 5.53
C ALA A 262 -13.21 -4.47 5.06
N ALA A 263 -12.28 -3.63 5.55
CA ALA A 263 -12.23 -2.23 5.13
C ALA A 263 -11.88 -2.07 3.64
N GLY A 264 -11.07 -2.97 3.10
CA GLY A 264 -10.74 -3.00 1.67
C GLY A 264 -11.95 -3.31 0.79
N LEU A 265 -12.79 -4.27 1.19
CA LEU A 265 -14.00 -4.65 0.45
C LEU A 265 -14.97 -3.48 0.31
N SER A 266 -15.29 -2.81 1.41
CA SER A 266 -16.18 -1.65 1.39
C SER A 266 -15.55 -0.43 0.71
N ASN A 267 -14.25 -0.21 0.87
CA ASN A 267 -13.50 0.82 0.15
C ASN A 267 -13.59 0.64 -1.38
N MET A 268 -13.43 -0.59 -1.87
CA MET A 268 -13.54 -0.89 -3.31
C MET A 268 -14.87 -0.46 -3.91
N ILE A 269 -15.98 -0.67 -3.17
CA ILE A 269 -17.32 -0.27 -3.60
C ILE A 269 -17.53 1.24 -3.45
N ALA A 270 -17.06 1.81 -2.33
CA ALA A 270 -17.30 3.22 -2.01
C ALA A 270 -16.43 4.18 -2.82
N SER A 271 -15.19 3.79 -3.19
CA SER A 271 -14.24 4.68 -3.85
C SER A 271 -14.75 5.29 -5.17
N PRO A 272 -15.34 4.53 -6.11
CA PRO A 272 -15.93 5.13 -7.32
C PRO A 272 -17.12 6.04 -7.04
N LEU A 273 -17.93 5.73 -6.02
CA LEU A 273 -19.09 6.52 -5.63
C LEU A 273 -18.68 7.85 -5.01
N LEU A 274 -17.74 7.80 -4.06
CA LEU A 274 -17.21 9.00 -3.41
C LEU A 274 -16.34 9.83 -4.35
N GLY A 275 -15.65 9.19 -5.31
CA GLY A 275 -14.95 9.88 -6.38
C GLY A 275 -15.91 10.74 -7.23
N ARG A 276 -17.03 10.16 -7.69
CA ARG A 276 -18.07 10.91 -8.43
C ARG A 276 -18.73 11.98 -7.58
N LEU A 277 -18.94 11.71 -6.29
CA LEU A 277 -19.49 12.70 -5.36
C LEU A 277 -18.52 13.86 -5.18
N SER A 278 -17.22 13.59 -5.09
CA SER A 278 -16.19 14.63 -4.96
C SER A 278 -16.13 15.58 -6.15
N ASP A 279 -16.42 15.08 -7.36
CA ASP A 279 -16.53 15.92 -8.55
C ASP A 279 -17.75 16.87 -8.51
N ARG A 280 -18.82 16.49 -7.79
CA ARG A 280 -20.06 17.29 -7.68
C ARG A 280 -20.03 18.31 -6.54
N ILE A 281 -19.57 17.89 -5.35
CA ILE A 281 -19.66 18.74 -4.14
C ILE A 281 -18.32 19.35 -3.72
N GLY A 282 -17.24 19.01 -4.44
CA GLY A 282 -15.86 19.47 -4.19
C GLY A 282 -15.01 18.44 -3.46
N GLN A 283 -13.77 18.28 -3.93
CA GLN A 283 -12.82 17.30 -3.42
C GLN A 283 -12.43 17.57 -1.96
N GLU A 284 -12.31 18.86 -1.57
CA GLU A 284 -11.95 19.26 -0.22
C GLU A 284 -13.01 18.84 0.81
N ARG A 285 -14.28 18.98 0.45
CA ARG A 285 -15.39 18.61 1.33
C ARG A 285 -15.46 17.11 1.54
N VAL A 286 -15.35 16.33 0.44
CA VAL A 286 -15.35 14.86 0.53
C VAL A 286 -14.14 14.38 1.33
N LEU A 287 -12.95 14.99 1.14
CA LEU A 287 -11.77 14.66 1.90
C LEU A 287 -11.97 14.88 3.40
N VAL A 288 -12.49 16.05 3.81
CA VAL A 288 -12.75 16.38 5.23
C VAL A 288 -13.78 15.42 5.84
N VAL A 289 -14.92 15.18 5.16
CA VAL A 289 -15.96 14.25 5.64
C VAL A 289 -15.40 12.83 5.77
N SER A 290 -14.62 12.38 4.79
CA SER A 290 -13.98 11.06 4.81
C SER A 290 -12.96 10.92 5.95
N LEU A 291 -12.15 11.95 6.21
CA LEU A 291 -11.23 11.96 7.35
C LEU A 291 -11.96 11.90 8.69
N ILE A 292 -13.00 12.71 8.87
CA ILE A 292 -13.80 12.73 10.11
C ILE A 292 -14.54 11.40 10.29
N GLY A 293 -15.18 10.87 9.24
CA GLY A 293 -15.89 9.59 9.32
C GLY A 293 -14.95 8.42 9.66
N ALA A 294 -13.77 8.39 9.06
CA ALA A 294 -12.75 7.39 9.38
C ALA A 294 -12.24 7.55 10.83
N ALA A 295 -12.03 8.78 11.29
CA ALA A 295 -11.63 9.08 12.68
C ALA A 295 -12.66 8.57 13.69
N LEU A 296 -13.93 8.89 13.46
CA LEU A 296 -15.05 8.48 14.34
C LEU A 296 -15.16 6.97 14.44
N LEU A 297 -14.87 6.23 13.36
CA LEU A 297 -14.93 4.77 13.35
C LEU A 297 -13.70 4.09 13.96
N PHE A 298 -12.59 4.78 14.14
CA PHE A 298 -11.47 4.26 14.92
C PHE A 298 -11.81 4.16 16.42
N ILE A 299 -12.68 5.04 16.94
CA ILE A 299 -13.05 5.05 18.38
C ILE A 299 -13.76 3.74 18.77
N PRO A 300 -14.89 3.33 18.14
CA PRO A 300 -15.53 2.09 18.51
C PRO A 300 -14.68 0.85 18.17
N GLN A 301 -13.77 0.92 17.20
CA GLN A 301 -12.80 -0.16 17.01
C GLN A 301 -11.87 -0.33 18.21
N ALA A 302 -11.42 0.76 18.83
CA ALA A 302 -10.60 0.72 20.05
C ALA A 302 -11.35 0.13 21.26
N MET A 303 -12.67 0.23 21.27
CA MET A 303 -13.56 -0.24 22.35
C MET A 303 -14.25 -1.55 22.03
N ALA A 304 -13.95 -2.19 20.91
CA ALA A 304 -14.56 -3.43 20.50
C ALA A 304 -14.29 -4.55 21.54
N THR A 305 -15.31 -5.29 21.87
CA THR A 305 -15.25 -6.44 22.81
C THR A 305 -15.40 -7.77 22.09
N THR A 306 -15.79 -7.75 20.82
CA THR A 306 -15.95 -8.96 19.99
C THR A 306 -15.38 -8.73 18.59
N VAL A 307 -14.98 -9.82 17.93
CA VAL A 307 -14.47 -9.78 16.54
C VAL A 307 -15.54 -9.28 15.57
N TRP A 308 -16.81 -9.57 15.82
CA TRP A 308 -17.94 -9.12 14.99
C TRP A 308 -18.13 -7.60 15.02
N GLN A 309 -17.99 -6.99 16.20
CA GLN A 309 -18.01 -5.52 16.33
C GLN A 309 -16.86 -4.90 15.56
N LEU A 310 -15.65 -5.43 15.73
CA LEU A 310 -14.47 -4.95 15.01
C LEU A 310 -14.67 -5.08 13.50
N LEU A 311 -15.19 -6.22 13.01
CA LEU A 311 -15.49 -6.45 11.60
C LEU A 311 -16.48 -5.40 11.05
N LEU A 312 -17.58 -5.18 11.77
CA LEU A 312 -18.60 -4.19 11.38
C LEU A 312 -18.01 -2.78 11.27
N PHE A 313 -17.26 -2.35 12.29
CA PHE A 313 -16.65 -1.01 12.28
C PHE A 313 -15.59 -0.87 11.19
N ARG A 314 -14.85 -1.93 10.87
CA ARG A 314 -13.92 -1.98 9.75
C ARG A 314 -14.62 -1.85 8.40
N LEU A 315 -15.73 -2.56 8.21
CA LEU A 315 -16.56 -2.43 7.00
C LEU A 315 -17.07 -0.99 6.83
N LEU A 316 -17.62 -0.40 7.89
CA LEU A 316 -18.11 0.98 7.87
C LEU A 316 -16.97 1.96 7.60
N GLN A 317 -15.81 1.76 8.21
CA GLN A 317 -14.63 2.60 8.01
C GLN A 317 -14.16 2.60 6.55
N GLY A 318 -14.16 1.43 5.89
CA GLY A 318 -13.75 1.30 4.50
C GLY A 318 -14.56 2.18 3.55
N VAL A 319 -15.83 2.45 3.86
CA VAL A 319 -16.66 3.39 3.08
C VAL A 319 -16.01 4.79 3.07
N PHE A 320 -15.63 5.30 4.24
CA PHE A 320 -15.00 6.62 4.34
C PHE A 320 -13.57 6.62 3.76
N LEU A 321 -12.82 5.53 3.93
CA LEU A 321 -11.48 5.40 3.32
C LEU A 321 -11.52 5.49 1.80
N GLY A 322 -12.65 5.08 1.17
CA GLY A 322 -12.86 5.16 -0.28
C GLY A 322 -12.80 6.58 -0.85
N GLY A 323 -13.11 7.61 -0.05
CA GLY A 323 -13.06 8.99 -0.48
C GLY A 323 -11.69 9.67 -0.36
N LEU A 324 -10.75 9.07 0.38
CA LEU A 324 -9.49 9.74 0.74
C LEU A 324 -8.52 9.86 -0.44
N ILE A 325 -8.08 8.74 -0.99
CA ILE A 325 -7.07 8.71 -2.07
C ILE A 325 -7.54 9.41 -3.36
N PRO A 326 -8.77 9.18 -3.85
CA PRO A 326 -9.26 9.89 -5.03
C PRO A 326 -9.29 11.41 -4.83
N SER A 327 -9.77 11.88 -3.67
CA SER A 327 -9.84 13.31 -3.35
C SER A 327 -8.45 13.94 -3.27
N VAL A 328 -7.50 13.29 -2.59
CA VAL A 328 -6.10 13.77 -2.52
C VAL A 328 -5.48 13.84 -3.91
N ASN A 329 -5.63 12.81 -4.73
CA ASN A 329 -5.05 12.77 -6.08
C ASN A 329 -5.66 13.86 -6.99
N ALA A 330 -6.96 14.10 -6.89
CA ALA A 330 -7.63 15.16 -7.63
C ALA A 330 -7.15 16.56 -7.20
N LEU A 331 -6.95 16.78 -5.90
CA LEU A 331 -6.40 18.03 -5.36
C LEU A 331 -4.93 18.22 -5.74
N VAL A 332 -4.10 17.18 -5.68
CA VAL A 332 -2.72 17.24 -6.14
C VAL A 332 -2.68 17.67 -7.61
N ARG A 333 -3.51 17.06 -8.47
CA ARG A 333 -3.59 17.45 -9.88
C ARG A 333 -3.99 18.92 -10.06
N ARG A 334 -5.01 19.35 -9.32
CA ARG A 334 -5.58 20.72 -9.42
C ARG A 334 -4.57 21.81 -9.06
N PHE A 335 -3.71 21.57 -8.06
CA PHE A 335 -2.72 22.54 -7.59
C PHE A 335 -1.35 22.39 -8.24
N THR A 336 -1.16 21.35 -9.07
CA THR A 336 0.11 21.13 -9.77
C THR A 336 0.19 22.00 -11.01
N PRO A 337 1.29 22.76 -11.21
CA PRO A 337 1.53 23.48 -12.44
C PRO A 337 1.61 22.54 -13.65
N ASP A 338 1.17 23.01 -14.82
CA ASP A 338 1.18 22.25 -16.06
C ASP A 338 2.58 21.72 -16.39
N GLY A 339 2.64 20.45 -16.80
CA GLY A 339 3.90 19.76 -17.13
C GLY A 339 4.69 19.23 -15.93
N MET A 340 4.21 19.43 -14.70
CA MET A 340 4.85 18.91 -13.47
C MET A 340 4.04 17.79 -12.78
N GLU A 341 2.97 17.30 -13.40
CA GLU A 341 2.05 16.33 -12.80
C GLU A 341 2.77 15.05 -12.38
N GLY A 342 3.62 14.52 -13.24
CA GLY A 342 4.39 13.30 -12.93
C GLY A 342 5.28 13.47 -11.70
N ARG A 343 5.90 14.64 -11.52
CA ARG A 343 6.74 14.97 -10.36
C ARG A 343 5.89 15.10 -9.08
N ALA A 344 4.77 15.81 -9.17
CA ALA A 344 3.87 15.98 -8.02
C ALA A 344 3.32 14.64 -7.52
N TYR A 345 2.91 13.75 -8.43
CA TYR A 345 2.48 12.39 -8.07
C TYR A 345 3.62 11.54 -7.51
N SER A 346 4.85 11.69 -8.02
CA SER A 346 6.02 10.99 -7.48
C SER A 346 6.31 11.41 -6.04
N PHE A 347 6.25 12.73 -5.74
CA PHE A 347 6.42 13.21 -4.37
C PHE A 347 5.28 12.76 -3.45
N ASN A 348 4.04 12.80 -3.93
CA ASN A 348 2.90 12.28 -3.17
C ASN A 348 3.09 10.78 -2.84
N SER A 349 3.57 9.99 -3.78
CA SER A 349 3.90 8.57 -3.56
C SER A 349 5.03 8.37 -2.57
N SER A 350 6.02 9.28 -2.56
CA SER A 350 7.08 9.26 -1.54
C SER A 350 6.54 9.52 -0.14
N MET A 351 5.55 10.43 0.01
CA MET A 351 4.88 10.67 1.30
C MET A 351 4.06 9.46 1.76
N LEU A 352 3.37 8.78 0.82
CA LEU A 352 2.71 7.50 1.10
C LEU A 352 3.70 6.46 1.62
N SER A 353 4.85 6.31 0.95
CA SER A 353 5.89 5.35 1.34
C SER A 353 6.48 5.68 2.71
N LEU A 354 6.69 6.96 3.00
CA LEU A 354 7.18 7.43 4.30
C LEU A 354 6.18 7.11 5.43
N GLY A 355 4.88 7.30 5.19
CA GLY A 355 3.83 6.90 6.11
C GLY A 355 3.80 5.39 6.36
N ASN A 356 3.94 4.59 5.30
CA ASN A 356 4.02 3.12 5.37
C ASN A 356 5.27 2.64 6.14
N MET A 357 6.34 3.41 6.10
CA MET A 357 7.59 3.11 6.81
C MET A 357 7.49 3.41 8.29
N ILE A 358 7.05 4.63 8.65
CA ILE A 358 7.09 5.12 10.03
C ILE A 358 5.88 4.64 10.84
N GLY A 359 4.69 4.56 10.21
CA GLY A 359 3.44 4.20 10.88
C GLY A 359 3.51 2.89 11.67
N PRO A 360 3.90 1.77 11.06
CA PRO A 360 3.97 0.46 11.73
C PRO A 360 4.97 0.41 12.88
N ILE A 361 6.11 1.10 12.75
CA ILE A 361 7.13 1.17 13.82
C ILE A 361 6.54 1.90 15.03
N VAL A 362 5.98 3.08 14.80
CA VAL A 362 5.40 3.89 15.87
C VAL A 362 4.18 3.19 16.47
N GLY A 363 3.32 2.58 15.63
CA GLY A 363 2.18 1.80 16.08
C GLY A 363 2.59 0.63 17.00
N GLY A 364 3.63 -0.12 16.61
CA GLY A 364 4.18 -1.21 17.42
C GLY A 364 4.74 -0.73 18.76
N LEU A 365 5.52 0.35 18.77
CA LEU A 365 6.08 0.94 20.00
C LEU A 365 5.00 1.50 20.93
N VAL A 366 4.08 2.28 20.39
CA VAL A 366 2.99 2.93 21.13
C VAL A 366 2.05 1.87 21.74
N SER A 367 1.80 0.76 21.04
CA SER A 367 0.97 -0.32 21.57
C SER A 367 1.51 -0.94 22.86
N GLY A 368 2.84 -0.90 23.05
CA GLY A 368 3.49 -1.37 24.27
C GLY A 368 3.22 -0.50 25.51
N TRP A 369 2.80 0.77 25.30
CA TRP A 369 2.52 1.71 26.41
C TRP A 369 1.03 1.86 26.69
N ILE A 370 0.21 1.96 25.66
CA ILE A 370 -1.22 2.27 25.78
C ILE A 370 -2.14 1.13 25.27
N GLY A 371 -1.56 -0.03 24.98
CA GLY A 371 -2.28 -1.18 24.41
C GLY A 371 -2.65 -0.98 22.93
N ILE A 372 -3.19 -2.05 22.31
CA ILE A 372 -3.57 -2.03 20.89
C ILE A 372 -4.76 -1.08 20.66
N GLY A 373 -5.76 -1.08 21.55
CA GLY A 373 -6.88 -0.15 21.48
C GLY A 373 -6.43 1.31 21.48
N GLY A 374 -5.40 1.64 22.28
CA GLY A 374 -4.81 2.98 22.32
C GLY A 374 -4.23 3.43 20.97
N VAL A 375 -3.65 2.53 20.18
CA VAL A 375 -3.14 2.85 18.84
C VAL A 375 -4.27 3.27 17.89
N PHE A 376 -5.46 2.67 17.98
CA PHE A 376 -6.64 3.10 17.23
C PHE A 376 -7.09 4.51 17.63
N LEU A 377 -7.04 4.84 18.94
CA LEU A 377 -7.38 6.20 19.41
C LEU A 377 -6.37 7.24 18.92
N VAL A 378 -5.07 6.91 18.93
CA VAL A 378 -4.03 7.79 18.34
C VAL A 378 -4.29 7.99 16.84
N SER A 379 -4.61 6.93 16.11
CA SER A 379 -4.98 7.02 14.68
C SER A 379 -6.20 7.92 14.50
N SER A 380 -7.24 7.79 15.33
CA SER A 380 -8.41 8.68 15.31
C SER A 380 -8.00 10.15 15.51
N GLY A 381 -7.19 10.45 16.50
CA GLY A 381 -6.69 11.81 16.75
C GLY A 381 -5.92 12.38 15.56
N LEU A 382 -5.06 11.58 14.94
CA LEU A 382 -4.31 11.97 13.74
C LEU A 382 -5.22 12.25 12.53
N PHE A 383 -6.27 11.47 12.35
CA PHE A 383 -7.27 11.72 11.30
C PHE A 383 -8.06 13.02 11.57
N VAL A 384 -8.41 13.30 12.81
CA VAL A 384 -9.03 14.59 13.20
C VAL A 384 -8.07 15.75 12.95
N LEU A 385 -6.82 15.66 13.39
CA LEU A 385 -5.80 16.67 13.12
C LEU A 385 -5.62 16.91 11.62
N ASN A 386 -5.61 15.84 10.84
CA ASN A 386 -5.51 15.92 9.39
C ASN A 386 -6.73 16.63 8.77
N ALA A 387 -7.95 16.34 9.25
CA ALA A 387 -9.18 17.00 8.81
C ALA A 387 -9.17 18.51 9.13
N LEU A 388 -8.72 18.89 10.34
CA LEU A 388 -8.55 20.29 10.74
C LEU A 388 -7.50 21.01 9.89
N TRP A 389 -6.39 20.32 9.58
CA TRP A 389 -5.35 20.83 8.70
C TRP A 389 -5.87 21.11 7.29
N VAL A 390 -6.58 20.14 6.68
CA VAL A 390 -7.21 20.27 5.36
C VAL A 390 -8.19 21.45 5.36
N ARG A 391 -9.06 21.54 6.38
CA ARG A 391 -10.03 22.63 6.50
C ARG A 391 -9.35 24.00 6.53
N LYS A 392 -8.29 24.15 7.31
CA LYS A 392 -7.56 25.41 7.47
C LYS A 392 -6.76 25.79 6.22
N THR A 393 -6.17 24.83 5.53
CA THR A 393 -5.19 25.11 4.45
C THR A 393 -5.78 25.07 3.05
N LEU A 394 -6.82 24.25 2.82
CA LEU A 394 -7.40 24.04 1.50
C LEU A 394 -8.81 24.59 1.34
N VAL A 395 -9.64 24.59 2.43
CA VAL A 395 -11.04 25.05 2.35
C VAL A 395 -11.14 26.56 2.62
N THR A 396 -10.42 27.08 3.62
CA THR A 396 -10.56 28.48 4.08
C THR A 396 -9.71 29.50 3.34
N ARG A 397 -8.74 29.07 2.51
CA ARG A 397 -7.97 30.00 1.68
C ARG A 397 -8.60 30.06 0.27
N PRO A 398 -9.25 31.19 -0.11
CA PRO A 398 -9.76 31.34 -1.45
C PRO A 398 -8.59 31.27 -2.43
N ILE A 399 -8.84 30.57 -3.54
CA ILE A 399 -7.88 30.39 -4.63
C ILE A 399 -7.56 31.79 -5.17
N THR A 400 -6.40 32.32 -4.91
CA THR A 400 -5.84 33.39 -5.72
C THR A 400 -5.44 32.76 -7.05
N THR A 401 -6.37 32.70 -8.00
CA THR A 401 -6.10 32.50 -9.41
C THR A 401 -5.28 33.70 -9.89
N LYS A 402 -3.97 33.69 -9.69
CA LYS A 402 -3.04 34.54 -10.43
C LYS A 402 -2.62 33.77 -11.67
N GLY A 403 -3.10 34.24 -12.83
CA GLY A 403 -2.57 33.85 -14.12
C GLY A 403 -3.61 33.49 -15.16
N ALA A 404 -4.61 34.34 -15.36
CA ALA A 404 -5.29 34.47 -16.65
C ALA A 404 -5.09 35.91 -17.10
N SER A 405 -3.97 36.18 -17.72
CA SER A 405 -3.76 37.33 -18.63
C SER A 405 -2.58 37.00 -19.53
#